data_cbff7a4345674e840b507fb31356144d
#
_entry.id   cbff7a4345674e840b507fb31356144d
#
_cell.length_a   1.000
_cell.length_b   1.000
_cell.length_c   1.000
_cell.angle_alpha   90.00
_cell.angle_beta   90.00
_cell.angle_gamma   90.00
#
_symmetry.space_group_name_H-M   'P 1'
#
loop_
_entity.id
_entity.type
_entity.pdbx_description
1 polymer ?
#
loop_
_entity_poly.entity_id
_entity_poly.type
_entity_poly.pdbx_seq_one_letter_code
_entity_poly.pdbx_strand_id
1 'polypeptide(L)'
;STELFARLWKDGQVVEDGTAVKADSTHACKYQYKWTKYNSNGVATNWSGTSSPVNASTKPYVTVANADVAVRGTFTCEVSK
;
A
#
# COMPACT_ATOMS: atom_id res chain seq x y z
N SER A 1 4.58 7.23 -12.38
CA SER A 1 4.28 6.44 -11.19
C SER A 1 3.52 7.27 -10.16
N THR A 2 2.77 6.59 -9.33
CA THR A 2 1.99 7.20 -8.25
C THR A 2 2.37 6.53 -6.95
N GLU A 3 2.43 7.31 -5.87
CA GLU A 3 2.71 6.76 -4.56
C GLU A 3 1.43 6.75 -3.73
N LEU A 4 1.20 5.63 -3.05
CA LEU A 4 0.07 5.47 -2.12
C LEU A 4 0.62 5.36 -0.70
N PHE A 5 -0.03 6.05 0.23
CA PHE A 5 0.38 6.10 1.63
C PHE A 5 -0.76 5.65 2.52
N ALA A 6 -0.45 4.84 3.51
CA ALA A 6 -1.40 4.45 4.55
C ALA A 6 -1.12 5.24 5.83
N ARG A 7 -2.17 5.57 6.55
CA ARG A 7 -2.08 6.21 7.86
C ARG A 7 -2.87 5.37 8.85
N LEU A 8 -2.20 4.86 9.85
CA LEU A 8 -2.79 3.97 10.84
C LEU A 8 -3.20 4.75 12.08
N TRP A 9 -4.47 4.62 12.46
CA TRP A 9 -5.04 5.28 13.62
C TRP A 9 -5.35 4.28 14.71
N LYS A 10 -5.15 4.67 15.95
CA LYS A 10 -5.55 3.91 17.12
C LYS A 10 -5.98 4.87 18.22
N ASP A 11 -7.18 4.65 18.77
CA ASP A 11 -7.74 5.47 19.86
C ASP A 11 -7.73 6.97 19.53
N GLY A 12 -8.05 7.30 18.28
CA GLY A 12 -8.13 8.68 17.80
C GLY A 12 -6.79 9.34 17.52
N GLN A 13 -5.70 8.58 17.53
CA GLN A 13 -4.36 9.12 17.26
C GLN A 13 -3.68 8.35 16.14
N VAL A 14 -2.87 9.05 15.36
CA VAL A 14 -2.04 8.42 14.33
C VAL A 14 -0.89 7.70 15.02
N VAL A 15 -0.81 6.39 14.82
CA VAL A 15 0.28 5.58 15.39
C VAL A 15 1.36 5.26 14.36
N GLU A 16 1.02 5.33 13.07
CA GLU A 16 2.01 5.19 12.00
C GLU A 16 1.50 5.92 10.75
N ASP A 17 2.36 6.73 10.14
CA ASP A 17 2.02 7.54 8.96
C ASP A 17 3.01 7.18 7.85
N GLY A 18 2.49 6.67 6.73
CA GLY A 18 3.32 6.24 5.60
C GLY A 18 4.17 7.37 5.03
N THR A 19 3.66 8.59 5.01
CA THR A 19 4.42 9.74 4.52
C THR A 19 5.65 10.01 5.40
N ALA A 20 5.46 9.98 6.72
CA ALA A 20 6.55 10.19 7.66
C ALA A 20 7.55 9.03 7.62
N VAL A 21 7.06 7.80 7.49
CA VAL A 21 7.93 6.62 7.41
C VAL A 21 8.81 6.68 6.16
N LYS A 22 8.25 7.08 5.03
CA LYS A 22 9.02 7.18 3.79
C LYS A 22 10.10 8.27 3.88
N ALA A 23 9.80 9.37 4.56
CA ALA A 23 10.75 10.46 4.75
C ALA A 23 11.88 10.12 5.72
N ASP A 24 11.71 9.10 6.57
CA ASP A 24 12.69 8.69 7.57
C ASP A 24 13.20 7.29 7.24
N SER A 25 14.36 7.22 6.61
CA SER A 25 14.95 5.94 6.18
C SER A 25 15.39 5.04 7.34
N THR A 26 15.43 5.58 8.56
CA THR A 26 15.84 4.81 9.75
C THR A 26 14.65 4.30 10.55
N HIS A 27 13.41 4.66 10.15
CA HIS A 27 12.22 4.25 10.88
C HIS A 27 11.98 2.74 10.75
N ALA A 28 11.77 2.08 11.91
CA ALA A 28 11.36 0.68 11.96
C ALA A 28 9.83 0.63 12.09
N CYS A 29 9.16 -0.01 11.14
CA CYS A 29 7.71 -0.11 11.15
C CYS A 29 7.21 -0.97 12.30
N LYS A 30 6.18 -0.49 13.00
CA LYS A 30 5.56 -1.21 14.13
C LYS A 30 4.60 -2.29 13.67
N TYR A 31 4.11 -2.19 12.44
CA TYR A 31 3.09 -3.06 11.87
C TYR A 31 3.56 -3.57 10.52
N GLN A 32 2.92 -4.64 10.04
CA GLN A 32 3.16 -5.16 8.72
C GLN A 32 2.03 -4.75 7.79
N TYR A 33 2.36 -4.45 6.55
CA TYR A 33 1.41 -3.96 5.56
C TYR A 33 1.41 -4.87 4.34
N LYS A 34 0.22 -5.06 3.78
CA LYS A 34 0.04 -5.88 2.58
C LYS A 34 -0.91 -5.13 1.65
N TRP A 35 -0.42 -4.80 0.46
CA TRP A 35 -1.18 -4.04 -0.52
C TRP A 35 -1.76 -4.96 -1.58
N THR A 36 -3.02 -4.78 -1.91
CA THR A 36 -3.71 -5.57 -2.94
C THR A 36 -4.37 -4.63 -3.94
N LYS A 37 -4.29 -5.00 -5.23
CA LYS A 37 -4.89 -4.25 -6.31
C LYS A 37 -6.15 -4.98 -6.80
N TYR A 38 -7.24 -4.23 -6.99
CA TYR A 38 -8.52 -4.74 -7.51
C TYR A 38 -8.90 -3.96 -8.77
N ASN A 39 -9.50 -4.64 -9.75
CA ASN A 39 -10.00 -3.98 -10.93
C ASN A 39 -11.37 -3.33 -10.67
N SER A 40 -11.97 -2.72 -11.72
CA SER A 40 -13.26 -2.05 -11.60
C SER A 40 -14.42 -2.99 -11.26
N ASN A 41 -14.23 -4.30 -11.45
CA ASN A 41 -15.22 -5.32 -11.10
C ASN A 41 -15.03 -5.88 -9.68
N GLY A 42 -14.06 -5.36 -8.93
CA GLY A 42 -13.78 -5.82 -7.57
C GLY A 42 -13.00 -7.12 -7.51
N VAL A 43 -12.35 -7.52 -8.59
CA VAL A 43 -11.54 -8.75 -8.65
C VAL A 43 -10.07 -8.40 -8.48
N ALA A 44 -9.39 -9.14 -7.60
CA ALA A 44 -7.95 -8.94 -7.38
C ALA A 44 -7.17 -9.25 -8.66
N THR A 45 -6.28 -8.35 -9.06
CA THR A 45 -5.48 -8.47 -10.27
C THR A 45 -3.99 -8.33 -9.97
N ASN A 46 -3.17 -8.88 -10.84
CA ASN A 46 -1.72 -8.81 -10.66
C ASN A 46 -1.21 -7.38 -10.85
N TRP A 47 -0.19 -7.02 -10.07
CA TRP A 47 0.55 -5.79 -10.27
C TRP A 47 1.43 -5.94 -11.51
N SER A 48 1.72 -4.82 -12.19
CA SER A 48 2.61 -4.82 -13.35
C SER A 48 3.98 -5.42 -12.97
N GLY A 49 4.41 -6.40 -13.75
CA GLY A 49 5.70 -7.07 -13.52
C GLY A 49 5.68 -8.13 -12.45
N THR A 50 4.50 -8.45 -11.86
CA THR A 50 4.38 -9.51 -10.87
C THR A 50 3.30 -10.51 -11.29
N SER A 51 3.35 -11.69 -10.68
CA SER A 51 2.35 -12.74 -10.91
C SER A 51 1.36 -12.86 -9.76
N SER A 52 1.30 -11.85 -8.88
CA SER A 52 0.45 -11.87 -7.70
C SER A 52 -0.35 -10.57 -7.59
N PRO A 53 -1.62 -10.62 -7.17
CA PRO A 53 -2.38 -9.41 -6.88
C PRO A 53 -1.94 -8.74 -5.57
N VAL A 54 -1.11 -9.40 -4.78
CA VAL A 54 -0.62 -8.87 -3.51
C VAL A 54 0.80 -8.36 -3.69
N ASN A 55 1.03 -7.08 -3.38
CA ASN A 55 2.37 -6.53 -3.35
C ASN A 55 2.99 -6.83 -1.98
N ALA A 56 4.19 -7.37 -2.00
CA ALA A 56 4.90 -7.76 -0.78
C ALA A 56 5.55 -6.57 -0.06
N SER A 57 5.12 -5.34 -0.33
CA SER A 57 5.61 -4.18 0.42
C SER A 57 5.20 -4.32 1.88
N THR A 58 6.17 -4.28 2.79
CA THR A 58 5.93 -4.34 4.23
C THR A 58 5.84 -2.94 4.83
N LYS A 59 5.82 -1.91 4.01
CA LYS A 59 5.81 -0.51 4.44
C LYS A 59 4.42 0.10 4.28
N PRO A 60 4.09 1.16 5.05
CA PRO A 60 2.82 1.85 4.89
C PRO A 60 2.79 2.79 3.68
N TYR A 61 3.54 2.46 2.66
CA TYR A 61 3.54 3.16 1.38
C TYR A 61 3.94 2.19 0.27
N VAL A 62 3.48 2.48 -0.95
CA VAL A 62 3.82 1.69 -2.12
C VAL A 62 3.86 2.60 -3.35
N THR A 63 4.79 2.33 -4.25
CA THR A 63 4.86 3.02 -5.54
C THR A 63 4.10 2.19 -6.57
N VAL A 64 3.16 2.84 -7.27
CA VAL A 64 2.29 2.19 -8.25
C VAL A 64 2.71 2.64 -9.63
N ALA A 65 2.98 1.69 -10.53
CA ALA A 65 3.34 1.99 -11.91
C ALA A 65 2.17 2.64 -12.66
N ASN A 66 2.48 3.46 -13.67
CA ASN A 66 1.45 4.12 -14.47
C ASN A 66 0.48 3.13 -15.10
N ALA A 67 0.98 1.97 -15.54
CA ALA A 67 0.14 0.93 -16.13
C ALA A 67 -0.91 0.39 -15.13
N ASP A 68 -0.62 0.41 -13.84
CA ASP A 68 -1.54 -0.08 -12.81
C ASP A 68 -2.63 0.94 -12.49
N VAL A 69 -2.41 2.23 -12.74
CA VAL A 69 -3.40 3.28 -12.48
C VAL A 69 -4.10 3.75 -13.76
N ALA A 70 -3.66 3.30 -14.92
CA ALA A 70 -4.24 3.69 -16.21
C ALA A 70 -5.68 3.18 -16.38
N VAL A 71 -6.03 2.10 -15.68
CA VAL A 71 -7.36 1.53 -15.65
C VAL A 71 -7.94 1.76 -14.26
N ARG A 72 -9.24 2.12 -14.20
CA ARG A 72 -9.90 2.35 -12.90
C ARG A 72 -9.75 1.11 -12.03
N GLY A 73 -9.25 1.31 -10.83
CA GLY A 73 -9.04 0.21 -9.88
C GLY A 73 -9.07 0.70 -8.44
N THR A 74 -9.06 -0.26 -7.52
CA THR A 74 -9.04 -0.01 -6.09
C THR A 74 -7.80 -0.65 -5.49
N PHE A 75 -7.15 0.09 -4.60
CA PHE A 75 -6.00 -0.43 -3.87
C PHE A 75 -6.35 -0.50 -2.40
N THR A 76 -6.06 -1.64 -1.76
CA THR A 76 -6.31 -1.82 -0.33
C THR A 76 -5.01 -2.14 0.39
N CYS A 77 -4.96 -1.75 1.66
CA CYS A 77 -3.81 -2.03 2.51
C CYS A 77 -4.32 -2.80 3.74
N GLU A 78 -3.84 -4.04 3.90
CA GLU A 78 -4.11 -4.81 5.11
C GLU A 78 -2.98 -4.59 6.09
N VAL A 79 -3.33 -4.39 7.36
CA VAL A 79 -2.38 -4.13 8.43
C VAL A 79 -2.44 -5.27 9.43
N SER A 80 -1.26 -5.83 9.77
CA SER A 80 -1.15 -6.87 10.78
C SER A 80 0.03 -6.57 11.70
N LYS A 81 0.00 -7.16 12.88
CA LYS A 81 1.02 -6.91 13.89
C LYS A 81 2.12 -7.96 13.87
#